data_15b690120ac7c579f9c45c3d041907d7
#
_entry.id   15b690120ac7c579f9c45c3d041907d7
#
_cell.length_a   1.000
_cell.length_b   1.000
_cell.length_c   1.000
_cell.angle_alpha   90.00
_cell.angle_beta   90.00
_cell.angle_gamma   90.00
#
_symmetry.space_group_name_H-M   'P 1'
#
loop_
_entity.id
_entity.type
_entity.pdbx_description
1 polymer ?
#
loop_
_entity_poly.entity_id
_entity_poly.type
_entity_poly.pdbx_seq_one_letter_code
_entity_poly.pdbx_strand_id
1 'polypeptide(L)'
;MNENVTNLSGVPSWMLSVITRMLEISGKEHLNEIWPNLEVFFHGGVAFTPYKSQYNQLITSPNMHYMETYNASEGFFGIQTDLCDPSMTLMIDYGVFYEFIPLEDIEKESPRIIPLWEV
;
A
#
# COMPACT_ATOMS: atom_id res chain seq x y z
N MET A 1 -17.00 -16.02 5.77
CA MET A 1 -16.54 -15.00 6.74
C MET A 1 -16.02 -15.60 8.05
N ASN A 2 -15.76 -16.92 8.09
CA ASN A 2 -15.28 -17.61 9.29
C ASN A 2 -13.74 -17.73 9.36
N GLU A 3 -13.04 -17.06 8.44
CA GLU A 3 -11.59 -17.09 8.38
C GLU A 3 -10.99 -16.05 9.35
N ASN A 4 -9.86 -16.41 9.96
CA ASN A 4 -9.09 -15.49 10.79
C ASN A 4 -8.19 -14.62 9.90
N VAL A 5 -8.71 -13.52 9.40
CA VAL A 5 -7.98 -12.58 8.55
C VAL A 5 -7.21 -11.60 9.43
N THR A 6 -5.89 -11.56 9.23
CA THR A 6 -4.98 -10.67 9.97
C THR A 6 -4.42 -9.54 9.12
N ASN A 7 -4.42 -9.72 7.80
CA ASN A 7 -3.95 -8.69 6.87
C ASN A 7 -4.80 -8.64 5.61
N LEU A 8 -4.78 -7.48 4.97
CA LEU A 8 -5.34 -7.22 3.66
C LEU A 8 -4.24 -6.69 2.74
N SER A 9 -4.37 -6.90 1.44
CA SER A 9 -3.51 -6.28 0.44
C SER A 9 -4.32 -5.89 -0.78
N GLY A 10 -4.08 -4.70 -1.32
CA GLY A 10 -4.75 -4.26 -2.53
C GLY A 10 -4.77 -2.75 -2.74
N VAL A 11 -5.44 -2.37 -3.82
CA VAL A 11 -5.65 -0.95 -4.17
C VAL A 11 -6.73 -0.36 -3.27
N PRO A 12 -6.49 0.78 -2.60
CA PRO A 12 -7.42 1.38 -1.63
C PRO A 12 -8.86 1.56 -2.16
N SER A 13 -9.03 2.09 -3.35
CA SER A 13 -10.36 2.32 -3.93
C SER A 13 -11.17 1.03 -4.13
N TRP A 14 -10.51 -0.03 -4.57
CA TRP A 14 -11.16 -1.33 -4.79
C TRP A 14 -11.45 -2.04 -3.48
N MET A 15 -10.52 -1.99 -2.54
CA MET A 15 -10.70 -2.61 -1.23
C MET A 15 -11.84 -1.96 -0.46
N LEU A 16 -12.06 -0.64 -0.55
CA LEU A 16 -13.22 0.02 0.03
C LEU A 16 -14.53 -0.56 -0.49
N SER A 17 -14.63 -0.83 -1.79
CA SER A 17 -15.84 -1.43 -2.38
C SER A 17 -16.09 -2.84 -1.81
N VAL A 18 -15.03 -3.63 -1.63
CA VAL A 18 -15.11 -4.96 -1.02
C VAL A 18 -15.55 -4.86 0.44
N ILE A 19 -14.92 -4.01 1.24
CA ILE A 19 -15.25 -3.81 2.66
C ILE A 19 -16.69 -3.36 2.82
N THR A 20 -17.11 -2.34 2.08
CA THR A 20 -18.48 -1.83 2.12
C THR A 20 -19.50 -2.93 1.82
N ARG A 21 -19.24 -3.72 0.77
CA ARG A 21 -20.12 -4.84 0.41
C ARG A 21 -20.17 -5.94 1.47
N MET A 22 -19.05 -6.21 2.13
CA MET A 22 -19.02 -7.17 3.23
C MET A 22 -19.82 -6.69 4.43
N LEU A 23 -19.72 -5.43 4.81
CA LEU A 23 -20.50 -4.83 5.90
C LEU A 23 -22.01 -4.87 5.60
N GLU A 24 -22.42 -4.54 4.38
CA GLU A 24 -23.81 -4.66 3.92
C GLU A 24 -24.36 -6.09 4.08
N ILE A 25 -23.60 -7.09 3.62
CA ILE A 25 -24.03 -8.50 3.66
C ILE A 25 -24.08 -9.04 5.10
N SER A 26 -23.12 -8.64 5.93
CA SER A 26 -23.01 -9.12 7.30
C SER A 26 -23.93 -8.41 8.28
N GLY A 27 -24.45 -7.22 7.91
CA GLY A 27 -25.22 -6.35 8.80
C GLY A 27 -24.37 -5.77 9.94
N LYS A 28 -23.03 -5.73 9.77
CA LYS A 28 -22.08 -5.15 10.72
C LYS A 28 -21.77 -3.71 10.35
N GLU A 29 -21.39 -2.90 11.36
CA GLU A 29 -21.02 -1.51 11.17
C GLU A 29 -19.51 -1.34 10.92
N HIS A 30 -18.69 -2.21 11.53
CA HIS A 30 -17.24 -2.13 11.43
C HIS A 30 -16.59 -3.46 11.01
N LEU A 31 -15.53 -3.38 10.23
CA LEU A 31 -14.83 -4.55 9.70
C LEU A 31 -14.18 -5.40 10.81
N ASN A 32 -13.73 -4.78 11.89
CA ASN A 32 -13.18 -5.48 13.04
C ASN A 32 -14.21 -6.32 13.83
N GLU A 33 -15.51 -6.16 13.56
CA GLU A 33 -16.54 -7.08 14.06
C GLU A 33 -16.60 -8.39 13.24
N ILE A 34 -16.13 -8.36 12.00
CA ILE A 34 -16.04 -9.53 11.12
C ILE A 34 -14.66 -10.20 11.30
N TRP A 35 -13.61 -9.40 11.32
CA TRP A 35 -12.21 -9.83 11.45
C TRP A 35 -11.53 -9.13 12.64
N PRO A 36 -11.73 -9.64 13.87
CA PRO A 36 -11.25 -8.98 15.09
C PRO A 36 -9.71 -8.94 15.20
N ASN A 37 -9.03 -9.82 14.47
CA ASN A 37 -7.57 -9.92 14.46
C ASN A 37 -6.93 -9.23 13.24
N LEU A 38 -7.67 -8.37 12.54
CA LEU A 38 -7.12 -7.59 11.43
C LEU A 38 -6.15 -6.53 11.97
N GLU A 39 -4.90 -6.57 11.52
CA GLU A 39 -3.78 -5.75 12.01
C GLU A 39 -3.21 -4.83 10.96
N VAL A 40 -3.17 -5.23 9.68
CA VAL A 40 -2.50 -4.45 8.65
C VAL A 40 -3.22 -4.49 7.29
N PHE A 41 -3.22 -3.35 6.61
CA PHE A 41 -3.56 -3.23 5.20
C PHE A 41 -2.35 -2.73 4.42
N PHE A 42 -1.78 -3.62 3.59
CA PHE A 42 -0.78 -3.28 2.61
C PHE A 42 -1.46 -2.70 1.38
N HIS A 43 -1.19 -1.44 1.07
CA HIS A 43 -1.85 -0.74 -0.01
C HIS A 43 -0.85 -0.15 -1.01
N GLY A 44 -1.29 0.01 -2.25
CA GLY A 44 -0.48 0.61 -3.30
C GLY A 44 -1.30 0.90 -4.54
N GLY A 45 -0.62 1.34 -5.59
CA GLY A 45 -1.23 1.65 -6.88
C GLY A 45 -1.88 3.04 -6.98
N VAL A 46 -2.37 3.59 -5.87
CA VAL A 46 -2.90 4.97 -5.76
C VAL A 46 -2.56 5.54 -4.39
N ALA A 47 -2.46 6.87 -4.29
CA ALA A 47 -2.23 7.54 -3.01
C ALA A 47 -3.32 7.18 -1.98
N PHE A 48 -2.93 6.84 -0.76
CA PHE A 48 -3.85 6.42 0.30
C PHE A 48 -4.57 7.58 0.99
N THR A 49 -3.93 8.74 1.06
CA THR A 49 -4.42 9.92 1.80
C THR A 49 -5.90 10.26 1.56
N PRO A 50 -6.44 10.25 0.33
CA PRO A 50 -7.86 10.54 0.08
C PRO A 50 -8.83 9.53 0.70
N TYR A 51 -8.38 8.32 0.96
CA TYR A 51 -9.20 7.21 1.45
C TYR A 51 -9.09 7.00 2.96
N LYS A 52 -8.04 7.53 3.60
CA LYS A 52 -7.70 7.27 5.00
C LYS A 52 -8.85 7.53 5.97
N SER A 53 -9.62 8.62 5.78
CA SER A 53 -10.74 8.94 6.65
C SER A 53 -11.86 7.89 6.58
N GLN A 54 -12.14 7.36 5.39
CA GLN A 54 -13.14 6.32 5.17
C GLN A 54 -12.71 5.00 5.82
N TYR A 55 -11.44 4.62 5.63
CA TYR A 55 -10.89 3.43 6.29
C TYR A 55 -10.99 3.52 7.81
N ASN A 56 -10.65 4.66 8.40
CA ASN A 56 -10.74 4.87 9.85
C ASN A 56 -12.18 4.83 10.39
N GLN A 57 -13.18 5.11 9.56
CA GLN A 57 -14.59 4.95 9.92
C GLN A 57 -15.04 3.47 9.86
N LEU A 58 -14.54 2.72 8.88
CA LEU A 58 -14.93 1.32 8.67
C LEU A 58 -14.13 0.35 9.54
N ILE A 59 -12.91 0.72 9.95
CA ILE A 59 -12.03 -0.09 10.78
C ILE A 59 -11.64 0.72 12.01
N THR A 60 -12.29 0.45 13.12
CA THR A 60 -12.13 1.20 14.38
C THR A 60 -11.11 0.58 15.33
N SER A 61 -10.41 -0.49 14.91
CA SER A 61 -9.36 -1.11 15.71
C SER A 61 -8.18 -0.17 15.93
N PRO A 62 -7.73 0.06 17.18
CA PRO A 62 -6.56 0.88 17.47
C PRO A 62 -5.24 0.24 17.01
N ASN A 63 -5.26 -1.08 16.74
CA ASN A 63 -4.09 -1.84 16.30
C ASN A 63 -4.00 -1.93 14.76
N MET A 64 -4.86 -1.21 14.04
CA MET A 64 -4.83 -1.23 12.57
C MET A 64 -3.71 -0.36 12.02
N HIS A 65 -2.86 -0.95 11.19
CA HIS A 65 -1.76 -0.29 10.51
C HIS A 65 -2.01 -0.23 9.00
N TYR A 66 -1.55 0.85 8.38
CA TYR A 66 -1.61 1.05 6.94
C TYR A 66 -0.19 1.20 6.42
N MET A 67 0.23 0.32 5.52
CA MET A 67 1.59 0.29 5.01
C MET A 67 1.58 0.38 3.48
N GLU A 68 2.36 1.31 2.96
CA GLU A 68 2.43 1.53 1.53
C GLU A 68 3.38 0.55 0.85
N THR A 69 2.95 0.09 -0.34
CA THR A 69 3.76 -0.75 -1.22
C THR A 69 3.79 -0.16 -2.62
N TYR A 70 4.93 -0.30 -3.29
CA TYR A 70 5.07 0.08 -4.68
C TYR A 70 5.36 -1.16 -5.53
N ASN A 71 4.35 -1.57 -6.27
CA ASN A 71 4.42 -2.69 -7.20
C ASN A 71 3.74 -2.35 -8.53
N ALA A 72 4.21 -2.99 -9.60
CA ALA A 72 3.65 -2.92 -10.94
C ALA A 72 3.71 -4.30 -11.59
N SER A 73 3.25 -4.41 -12.85
CA SER A 73 3.33 -5.67 -13.62
C SER A 73 4.77 -6.16 -13.79
N GLU A 74 5.72 -5.23 -13.78
CA GLU A 74 7.15 -5.47 -13.99
C GLU A 74 7.86 -5.96 -12.73
N GLY A 75 7.32 -5.70 -11.54
CA GLY A 75 7.95 -6.14 -10.30
C GLY A 75 7.43 -5.46 -9.04
N PHE A 76 8.06 -5.83 -7.92
CA PHE A 76 7.85 -5.24 -6.61
C PHE A 76 9.05 -4.36 -6.27
N PHE A 77 8.85 -3.06 -6.13
CA PHE A 77 9.92 -2.08 -6.09
C PHE A 77 10.18 -1.49 -4.71
N GLY A 78 9.16 -1.33 -3.90
CA GLY A 78 9.30 -0.71 -2.59
C GLY A 78 8.22 -1.08 -1.61
N ILE A 79 8.57 -0.99 -0.33
CA ILE A 79 7.65 -1.21 0.79
C ILE A 79 7.99 -0.26 1.91
N GLN A 80 6.98 0.31 2.54
CA GLN A 80 7.12 1.00 3.81
C GLN A 80 7.52 -0.02 4.89
N THR A 81 8.59 0.24 5.63
CA THR A 81 9.13 -0.66 6.65
C THR A 81 9.03 -0.09 8.06
N ASP A 82 8.71 1.20 8.20
CA ASP A 82 8.52 1.88 9.47
C ASP A 82 7.13 2.53 9.51
N LEU A 83 6.38 2.27 10.57
CA LEU A 83 5.05 2.85 10.78
C LEU A 83 5.09 4.37 11.04
N CYS A 84 6.21 4.88 11.50
CA CYS A 84 6.43 6.31 11.81
C CYS A 84 7.03 7.08 10.64
N ASP A 85 7.59 6.40 9.64
CA ASP A 85 8.19 6.98 8.45
C ASP A 85 7.40 6.58 7.20
N PRO A 86 6.80 7.51 6.45
CA PRO A 86 6.06 7.21 5.24
C PRO A 86 6.95 6.85 4.05
N SER A 87 8.27 6.93 4.18
CA SER A 87 9.19 6.54 3.10
C SER A 87 9.17 5.04 2.85
N MET A 88 9.41 4.65 1.61
CA MET A 88 9.50 3.25 1.21
C MET A 88 10.95 2.84 1.05
N THR A 89 11.28 1.65 1.57
CA THR A 89 12.56 0.99 1.30
C THR A 89 12.55 0.39 -0.10
N LEU A 90 13.55 0.74 -0.92
CA LEU A 90 13.73 0.18 -2.25
C LEU A 90 14.18 -1.29 -2.17
N MET A 91 13.56 -2.18 -2.91
CA MET A 91 13.84 -3.62 -2.94
C MET A 91 14.99 -3.95 -3.90
N ILE A 92 16.23 -3.65 -3.50
CA ILE A 92 17.41 -3.73 -4.35
C ILE A 92 17.90 -5.15 -4.65
N ASP A 93 17.50 -6.12 -3.85
CA ASP A 93 17.90 -7.53 -3.95
C ASP A 93 16.82 -8.43 -4.59
N TYR A 94 15.80 -7.83 -5.19
CA TYR A 94 14.63 -8.53 -5.74
C TYR A 94 14.75 -8.88 -7.24
N GLY A 95 15.99 -8.88 -7.77
CA GLY A 95 16.28 -9.23 -9.17
C GLY A 95 15.93 -8.13 -10.18
N VAL A 96 15.69 -6.91 -9.72
CA VAL A 96 15.44 -5.72 -10.55
C VAL A 96 16.73 -4.92 -10.67
N PHE A 97 17.07 -4.51 -11.89
CA PHE A 97 18.17 -3.59 -12.14
C PHE A 97 17.63 -2.15 -12.16
N TYR A 98 18.18 -1.30 -11.29
CA TYR A 98 17.72 0.08 -11.13
C TYR A 98 18.67 1.07 -11.79
N GLU A 99 18.08 1.94 -12.61
CA GLU A 99 18.69 3.13 -13.18
C GLU A 99 17.81 4.34 -12.88
N PHE A 100 18.44 5.47 -12.61
CA PHE A 100 17.73 6.68 -12.22
C PHE A 100 18.01 7.81 -13.20
N ILE A 101 16.99 8.60 -13.50
CA ILE A 101 17.11 9.84 -14.27
C ILE A 101 16.81 10.96 -13.30
N PRO A 102 17.75 11.93 -13.10
CA PRO A 102 17.48 13.14 -12.33
C PRO A 102 16.25 13.87 -12.86
N LEU A 103 15.45 14.44 -11.96
CA LEU A 103 14.18 15.09 -12.35
C LEU A 103 14.41 16.23 -13.35
N GLU A 104 15.52 16.96 -13.23
CA GLU A 104 15.90 18.01 -14.17
C GLU A 104 16.27 17.51 -15.58
N ASP A 105 16.49 16.20 -15.72
CA ASP A 105 16.91 15.60 -17.00
C ASP A 105 15.76 14.82 -17.68
N ILE A 106 14.62 14.64 -17.02
CA ILE A 106 13.56 13.73 -17.47
C ILE A 106 12.95 14.09 -18.83
N GLU A 107 12.96 15.39 -19.20
CA GLU A 107 12.43 15.89 -20.47
C GLU A 107 13.50 16.08 -21.55
N LYS A 108 14.77 15.74 -21.27
CA LYS A 108 15.86 15.88 -22.24
C LYS A 108 15.81 14.73 -23.26
N GLU A 109 16.18 15.02 -24.52
CA GLU A 109 16.31 13.97 -25.55
C GLU A 109 17.35 12.89 -25.21
N SER A 110 18.37 13.27 -24.42
CA SER A 110 19.41 12.39 -23.93
C SER A 110 19.62 12.64 -22.45
N PRO A 111 18.77 12.06 -21.59
CA PRO A 111 18.89 12.25 -20.16
C PRO A 111 20.13 11.54 -19.61
N ARG A 112 20.67 12.07 -18.54
CA ARG A 112 21.73 11.41 -17.77
C ARG A 112 21.12 10.20 -17.04
N ILE A 113 21.73 9.05 -17.21
CA ILE A 113 21.32 7.81 -16.52
C ILE A 113 22.34 7.53 -15.42
N ILE A 114 21.84 7.35 -14.19
CA ILE A 114 22.66 7.11 -12.99
C ILE A 114 22.31 5.71 -12.48
N PRO A 115 23.28 4.79 -12.42
CA PRO A 115 23.06 3.49 -11.82
C PRO A 115 22.93 3.59 -10.29
N LEU A 116 22.30 2.59 -9.66
CA LEU A 116 22.00 2.59 -8.23
C LEU A 116 23.22 2.89 -7.32
N TRP A 117 24.41 2.42 -7.69
CA TRP A 117 25.63 2.62 -6.90
C TRP A 117 26.26 4.02 -7.00
N GLU A 118 25.67 4.91 -7.79
CA GLU A 118 26.09 6.33 -7.94
C GLU A 118 25.04 7.32 -7.40
N VAL A 119 23.97 6.81 -6.82
CA VAL A 119 22.84 7.61 -6.25
C VAL A 119 23.16 8.04 -4.81
#